data_c570c62a7d301e4d27b4e4cd9fd1a83c
#
_entry.id   c570c62a7d301e4d27b4e4cd9fd1a83c
#
_cell.length_a   1.000
_cell.length_b   1.000
_cell.length_c   1.000
_cell.angle_alpha   90.00
_cell.angle_beta   90.00
_cell.angle_gamma   90.00
#
_symmetry.space_group_name_H-M   'P 1'
#
loop_
_entity.id
_entity.type
_entity.pdbx_description
1 polymer ?
#
loop_
_entity_poly.entity_id
_entity_poly.type
_entity_poly.pdbx_seq_one_letter_code
_entity_poly.pdbx_strand_id
1 'polypeptide(L)'
;MITIQGKGVSKGIAKGPLYFFQRSDTMVTLKVVSDIEAEKARLAVAQEQSIQQLNALAEQCQEDAGEEMAVLFETHAMFVEDEDFVECITSLIDEKSCNAEYAVEQAGIQFAAMFAAMDDAYMQARAADIKDVAKRIANNLLGVVDGGIRSDVPVILAADDLAPSETLQLDKSKILGFVTMGGSGNSHTAILARTMGIPAICGAGEALAESYNGRVGYIDGETGQLIIDPDAMTQAALKEKYEKQQETKKLLETMKGQEDITLDGKKMLLYCNIGSPEDVAAVLANDGQGIGLFRSEFLYLSASDYPTEDEQFEAYRSVAAAMNGKRVVIRTLDIGADKQVDYFDMKEEENPAMGVRAIRICLNRPEVFRTQLRALYRASVYGKIAIMFPMITSVWEVKECKRACVSVMKELEAEGIPYDKDTELGIMVETPSSVFVAEELAKLVDFFSVGTNDLTQYTLACDRQANDLGKFFDPHHPALLRAIKMAADAAHKAGIWIGICGELGADVSMLPTFLAMGIDELSVSPSAVLPVRAAIRQSIAQTCTLEMLEC
;
A
#
# COMPACT_ATOMS: atom_id res chain seq x y z
N MET A 1 -25.91 16.05 21.07
CA MET A 1 -25.08 14.95 20.53
C MET A 1 -25.59 14.57 19.15
N ILE A 2 -24.70 14.51 18.16
CA ILE A 2 -24.98 14.06 16.81
C ILE A 2 -23.99 12.94 16.51
N THR A 3 -24.49 11.82 16.01
CA THR A 3 -23.64 10.70 15.61
C THR A 3 -23.80 10.47 14.11
N ILE A 4 -22.68 10.49 13.38
CA ILE A 4 -22.62 10.25 11.96
C ILE A 4 -21.89 8.93 11.75
N GLN A 5 -22.50 8.02 11.00
CA GLN A 5 -21.94 6.70 10.70
C GLN A 5 -21.39 6.71 9.28
N GLY A 6 -20.15 6.26 9.13
CA GLY A 6 -19.51 5.94 7.87
C GLY A 6 -18.74 4.63 7.98
N LYS A 7 -17.86 4.38 7.03
CA LYS A 7 -16.93 3.24 7.03
C LYS A 7 -15.59 3.68 7.60
N GLY A 8 -15.16 3.07 8.69
CA GLY A 8 -13.80 3.27 9.22
C GLY A 8 -12.76 2.72 8.24
N VAL A 9 -11.82 3.56 7.83
CA VAL A 9 -10.78 3.21 6.83
C VAL A 9 -9.37 3.33 7.40
N SER A 10 -9.21 4.02 8.51
CA SER A 10 -7.97 4.06 9.31
C SER A 10 -8.32 4.08 10.78
N LYS A 11 -7.73 3.17 11.55
CA LYS A 11 -8.03 2.96 12.97
C LYS A 11 -7.54 4.13 13.83
N GLY A 12 -8.13 4.28 15.01
CA GLY A 12 -7.74 5.25 16.01
C GLY A 12 -8.91 6.12 16.45
N ILE A 13 -8.65 6.91 17.48
CA ILE A 13 -9.60 7.91 17.99
C ILE A 13 -8.90 9.26 18.11
N ALA A 14 -9.54 10.32 17.65
CA ALA A 14 -9.07 11.68 17.82
C ALA A 14 -10.21 12.62 18.25
N LYS A 15 -9.82 13.72 18.92
CA LYS A 15 -10.72 14.76 19.36
C LYS A 15 -10.24 16.10 18.83
N GLY A 16 -11.11 16.86 18.20
CA GLY A 16 -10.78 18.20 17.73
C GLY A 16 -11.99 18.94 17.15
N PRO A 17 -11.81 20.22 16.81
CA PRO A 17 -12.81 20.94 16.05
C PRO A 17 -12.88 20.36 14.63
N LEU A 18 -14.08 20.27 14.08
CA LEU A 18 -14.28 19.95 12.68
C LEU A 18 -13.91 21.19 11.84
N TYR A 19 -13.21 20.93 10.74
CA TYR A 19 -12.91 21.94 9.73
C TYR A 19 -13.34 21.39 8.37
N PHE A 20 -14.35 22.03 7.78
CA PHE A 20 -14.76 21.70 6.43
C PHE A 20 -13.77 22.28 5.43
N PHE A 21 -13.22 21.39 4.60
CA PHE A 21 -12.32 21.81 3.53
C PHE A 21 -13.06 22.66 2.53
N GLN A 22 -12.76 23.96 2.54
CA GLN A 22 -13.38 24.90 1.63
C GLN A 22 -12.61 24.93 0.33
N ARG A 23 -13.20 24.36 -0.69
CA ARG A 23 -12.78 24.64 -2.06
C ARG A 23 -13.14 26.07 -2.40
N SER A 24 -12.26 26.74 -3.11
CA SER A 24 -12.60 28.03 -3.70
C SER A 24 -13.64 27.78 -4.78
N ASP A 25 -14.93 27.83 -4.41
CA ASP A 25 -16.03 27.76 -5.38
C ASP A 25 -16.06 29.08 -6.18
N THR A 26 -15.14 29.18 -7.11
CA THR A 26 -15.23 30.19 -8.16
C THR A 26 -16.24 29.70 -9.18
N MET A 27 -17.47 30.20 -9.07
CA MET A 27 -18.48 29.94 -10.11
C MET A 27 -17.97 30.49 -11.44
N VAL A 28 -17.62 29.57 -12.31
CA VAL A 28 -17.27 29.94 -13.69
C VAL A 28 -18.54 30.32 -14.42
N THR A 29 -18.61 31.57 -14.87
CA THR A 29 -19.77 32.07 -15.64
C THR A 29 -19.39 32.30 -17.08
N LEU A 30 -20.30 31.96 -17.98
CA LEU A 30 -20.15 32.25 -19.40
C LEU A 30 -20.06 33.77 -19.62
N LYS A 31 -18.98 34.23 -20.22
CA LYS A 31 -18.79 35.60 -20.67
C LYS A 31 -18.47 35.60 -22.15
N VAL A 32 -19.11 36.45 -22.92
CA VAL A 32 -18.80 36.63 -24.35
C VAL A 32 -17.58 37.54 -24.45
N VAL A 33 -16.55 37.03 -25.18
CA VAL A 33 -15.30 37.76 -25.40
C VAL A 33 -15.26 38.32 -26.83
N SER A 34 -14.65 39.48 -26.99
CA SER A 34 -14.50 40.11 -28.29
C SER A 34 -13.14 39.83 -28.98
N ASP A 35 -12.14 39.45 -28.19
CA ASP A 35 -10.79 39.15 -28.66
C ASP A 35 -10.44 37.70 -28.33
N ILE A 36 -10.71 36.82 -29.28
CA ILE A 36 -10.50 35.36 -29.16
C ILE A 36 -9.01 35.03 -29.05
N GLU A 37 -8.14 35.72 -29.76
CA GLU A 37 -6.70 35.43 -29.73
C GLU A 37 -6.08 35.84 -28.39
N ALA A 38 -6.54 36.95 -27.80
CA ALA A 38 -6.13 37.32 -26.44
C ALA A 38 -6.59 36.28 -25.41
N GLU A 39 -7.76 35.69 -25.60
CA GLU A 39 -8.29 34.68 -24.68
C GLU A 39 -7.54 33.34 -24.78
N LYS A 40 -7.17 32.93 -25.99
CA LYS A 40 -6.28 31.76 -26.22
C LYS A 40 -4.88 31.98 -25.62
N ALA A 41 -4.36 33.20 -25.73
CA ALA A 41 -3.07 33.55 -25.10
C ALA A 41 -3.15 33.46 -23.55
N ARG A 42 -4.27 33.87 -22.93
CA ARG A 42 -4.52 33.68 -21.50
C ARG A 42 -4.55 32.21 -21.12
N LEU A 43 -5.22 31.38 -21.93
CA LEU A 43 -5.28 29.93 -21.73
C LEU A 43 -3.87 29.33 -21.74
N ALA A 44 -3.05 29.66 -22.72
CA ALA A 44 -1.69 29.12 -22.84
C ALA A 44 -0.84 29.46 -21.60
N VAL A 45 -0.93 30.69 -21.08
CA VAL A 45 -0.24 31.09 -19.85
C VAL A 45 -0.74 30.28 -18.63
N ALA A 46 -2.04 30.07 -18.51
CA ALA A 46 -2.60 29.29 -17.41
C ALA A 46 -2.23 27.80 -17.49
N GLN A 47 -2.13 27.24 -18.69
CA GLN A 47 -1.65 25.87 -18.92
C GLN A 47 -0.19 25.72 -18.48
N GLU A 48 0.70 26.63 -18.90
CA GLU A 48 2.10 26.62 -18.50
C GLU A 48 2.27 26.75 -16.97
N GLN A 49 1.48 27.62 -16.34
CA GLN A 49 1.46 27.73 -14.87
C GLN A 49 0.98 26.44 -14.20
N SER A 50 -0.03 25.78 -14.78
CA SER A 50 -0.54 24.51 -14.26
C SER A 50 0.49 23.41 -14.33
N ILE A 51 1.24 23.31 -15.42
CA ILE A 51 2.31 22.35 -15.61
C ILE A 51 3.45 22.61 -14.61
N GLN A 52 3.85 23.86 -14.43
CA GLN A 52 4.87 24.20 -13.44
C GLN A 52 4.44 23.82 -12.00
N GLN A 53 3.18 24.06 -11.64
CA GLN A 53 2.64 23.67 -10.35
C GLN A 53 2.59 22.15 -10.19
N LEU A 54 2.19 21.41 -11.23
CA LEU A 54 2.10 19.94 -11.19
C LEU A 54 3.49 19.32 -11.11
N ASN A 55 4.47 19.83 -11.84
CA ASN A 55 5.86 19.36 -11.76
C ASN A 55 6.46 19.64 -10.36
N ALA A 56 6.18 20.80 -9.78
CA ALA A 56 6.63 21.11 -8.42
C ALA A 56 5.97 20.17 -7.37
N LEU A 57 4.71 19.79 -7.57
CA LEU A 57 4.03 18.80 -6.74
C LEU A 57 4.64 17.40 -6.95
N ALA A 58 4.98 17.02 -8.18
CA ALA A 58 5.65 15.75 -8.46
C ALA A 58 7.02 15.68 -7.76
N GLU A 59 7.85 16.73 -7.84
CA GLU A 59 9.12 16.82 -7.14
C GLU A 59 8.95 16.71 -5.60
N GLN A 60 7.98 17.43 -5.05
CA GLN A 60 7.67 17.37 -3.61
C GLN A 60 7.19 15.98 -3.18
N CYS A 61 6.44 15.29 -4.05
CA CYS A 61 5.98 13.93 -3.80
C CYS A 61 7.12 12.92 -3.78
N GLN A 62 8.11 13.06 -4.62
CA GLN A 62 9.29 12.18 -4.60
C GLN A 62 9.98 12.20 -3.22
N GLU A 63 9.98 13.37 -2.54
CA GLU A 63 10.58 13.49 -1.22
C GLU A 63 9.68 13.00 -0.07
N ASP A 64 8.33 13.21 -0.16
CA ASP A 64 7.41 13.09 0.97
C ASP A 64 6.41 11.93 0.89
N ALA A 65 6.01 11.48 -0.32
CA ALA A 65 4.84 10.62 -0.52
C ALA A 65 5.01 9.42 -1.47
N GLY A 66 6.19 9.28 -2.09
CA GLY A 66 6.54 8.15 -2.97
C GLY A 66 6.29 8.39 -4.46
N GLU A 67 6.95 7.59 -5.27
CA GLU A 67 7.04 7.70 -6.74
C GLU A 67 5.68 7.56 -7.44
N GLU A 68 4.77 6.72 -6.92
CA GLU A 68 3.41 6.57 -7.50
C GLU A 68 2.61 7.88 -7.52
N MET A 69 2.75 8.69 -6.46
CA MET A 69 2.11 10.00 -6.40
C MET A 69 2.81 11.02 -7.30
N ALA A 70 4.12 10.95 -7.46
CA ALA A 70 4.86 11.80 -8.40
C ALA A 70 4.42 11.53 -9.85
N VAL A 71 4.35 10.25 -10.25
CA VAL A 71 3.86 9.81 -11.58
C VAL A 71 2.43 10.29 -11.86
N LEU A 72 1.56 10.33 -10.84
CA LEU A 72 0.21 10.86 -11.00
C LEU A 72 0.24 12.34 -11.43
N PHE A 73 1.08 13.17 -10.80
CA PHE A 73 1.18 14.59 -11.16
C PHE A 73 1.89 14.82 -12.49
N GLU A 74 2.86 13.98 -12.83
CA GLU A 74 3.46 13.97 -14.17
C GLU A 74 2.41 13.65 -15.23
N THR A 75 1.56 12.65 -14.97
CA THR A 75 0.43 12.31 -15.87
C THR A 75 -0.57 13.47 -15.97
N HIS A 76 -0.87 14.15 -14.86
CA HIS A 76 -1.72 15.36 -14.88
C HIS A 76 -1.07 16.47 -15.70
N ALA A 77 0.24 16.67 -15.61
CA ALA A 77 0.96 17.66 -16.41
C ALA A 77 0.90 17.32 -17.90
N MET A 78 1.07 16.05 -18.27
CA MET A 78 0.89 15.58 -19.65
C MET A 78 -0.53 15.83 -20.16
N PHE A 79 -1.56 15.62 -19.33
CA PHE A 79 -2.95 15.83 -19.70
C PHE A 79 -3.28 17.32 -19.94
N VAL A 80 -2.59 18.26 -19.28
CA VAL A 80 -2.72 19.71 -19.55
C VAL A 80 -2.33 20.04 -20.99
N GLU A 81 -1.38 19.30 -21.58
CA GLU A 81 -0.86 19.48 -22.94
C GLU A 81 -1.50 18.54 -23.96
N ASP A 82 -2.44 17.68 -23.55
CA ASP A 82 -3.10 16.72 -24.42
C ASP A 82 -3.79 17.43 -25.60
N GLU A 83 -3.44 17.01 -26.84
CA GLU A 83 -3.88 17.68 -28.05
C GLU A 83 -5.40 17.70 -28.19
N ASP A 84 -6.09 16.60 -27.87
CA ASP A 84 -7.55 16.49 -27.98
C ASP A 84 -8.25 17.36 -26.95
N PHE A 85 -7.70 17.42 -25.72
CA PHE A 85 -8.23 18.26 -24.66
C PHE A 85 -8.07 19.75 -24.98
N VAL A 86 -6.89 20.16 -25.46
CA VAL A 86 -6.59 21.54 -25.86
C VAL A 86 -7.43 21.95 -27.07
N GLU A 87 -7.58 21.08 -28.08
CA GLU A 87 -8.43 21.33 -29.25
C GLU A 87 -9.90 21.52 -28.84
N CYS A 88 -10.40 20.70 -27.92
CA CYS A 88 -11.75 20.86 -27.37
C CYS A 88 -11.95 22.23 -26.73
N ILE A 89 -11.01 22.69 -25.88
CA ILE A 89 -11.08 24.00 -25.21
C ILE A 89 -11.04 25.14 -26.24
N THR A 90 -10.09 25.09 -27.17
CA THR A 90 -9.91 26.14 -28.19
C THR A 90 -11.10 26.21 -29.15
N SER A 91 -11.67 25.07 -29.56
CA SER A 91 -12.88 25.00 -30.36
C SER A 91 -14.08 25.65 -29.64
N LEU A 92 -14.24 25.40 -28.36
CA LEU A 92 -15.30 26.04 -27.55
C LEU A 92 -15.14 27.57 -27.50
N ILE A 93 -13.90 28.07 -27.39
CA ILE A 93 -13.62 29.51 -27.41
C ILE A 93 -13.97 30.09 -28.79
N ASP A 94 -13.58 29.43 -29.85
CA ASP A 94 -13.85 29.88 -31.23
C ASP A 94 -15.35 29.89 -31.57
N GLU A 95 -16.03 28.78 -31.31
CA GLU A 95 -17.43 28.61 -31.68
C GLU A 95 -18.40 29.45 -30.87
N LYS A 96 -18.15 29.55 -29.56
CA LYS A 96 -19.05 30.26 -28.62
C LYS A 96 -18.60 31.67 -28.28
N SER A 97 -17.41 32.09 -28.75
CA SER A 97 -16.78 33.36 -28.34
C SER A 97 -16.81 33.54 -26.84
N CYS A 98 -16.49 32.48 -26.06
CA CYS A 98 -16.58 32.45 -24.61
C CYS A 98 -15.21 32.64 -23.95
N ASN A 99 -15.22 33.01 -22.67
CA ASN A 99 -14.02 33.11 -21.85
C ASN A 99 -13.37 31.73 -21.64
N ALA A 100 -12.05 31.72 -21.48
CA ALA A 100 -11.25 30.50 -21.35
C ALA A 100 -11.65 29.66 -20.14
N GLU A 101 -12.00 30.29 -19.00
CA GLU A 101 -12.43 29.60 -17.80
C GLU A 101 -13.66 28.70 -18.06
N TYR A 102 -14.64 29.24 -18.79
CA TYR A 102 -15.84 28.50 -19.16
C TYR A 102 -15.54 27.37 -20.14
N ALA A 103 -14.68 27.63 -21.13
CA ALA A 103 -14.29 26.60 -22.10
C ALA A 103 -13.57 25.44 -21.42
N VAL A 104 -12.63 25.72 -20.51
CA VAL A 104 -11.90 24.71 -19.72
C VAL A 104 -12.85 23.87 -18.84
N GLU A 105 -13.79 24.51 -18.14
CA GLU A 105 -14.77 23.81 -17.31
C GLU A 105 -15.64 22.87 -18.16
N GLN A 106 -16.15 23.34 -19.31
CA GLN A 106 -16.99 22.53 -20.20
C GLN A 106 -16.22 21.36 -20.82
N ALA A 107 -14.98 21.57 -21.25
CA ALA A 107 -14.11 20.52 -21.75
C ALA A 107 -13.83 19.48 -20.63
N GLY A 108 -13.51 19.93 -19.43
CA GLY A 108 -13.31 19.05 -18.28
C GLY A 108 -14.52 18.19 -17.96
N ILE A 109 -15.74 18.76 -18.00
CA ILE A 109 -16.98 18.00 -17.80
C ILE A 109 -17.17 16.97 -18.92
N GLN A 110 -16.92 17.34 -20.18
CA GLN A 110 -17.10 16.47 -21.34
C GLN A 110 -16.12 15.27 -21.31
N PHE A 111 -14.85 15.53 -21.08
CA PHE A 111 -13.83 14.48 -21.00
C PHE A 111 -14.04 13.57 -19.77
N ALA A 112 -14.33 14.15 -18.60
CA ALA A 112 -14.63 13.36 -17.42
C ALA A 112 -15.85 12.43 -17.62
N ALA A 113 -16.90 12.90 -18.30
CA ALA A 113 -18.05 12.08 -18.63
C ALA A 113 -17.71 10.96 -19.62
N MET A 114 -16.82 11.22 -20.59
CA MET A 114 -16.35 10.22 -21.55
C MET A 114 -15.56 9.11 -20.83
N PHE A 115 -14.64 9.46 -19.96
CA PHE A 115 -13.85 8.49 -19.18
C PHE A 115 -14.73 7.70 -18.19
N ALA A 116 -15.68 8.35 -17.53
CA ALA A 116 -16.61 7.68 -16.63
C ALA A 116 -17.55 6.68 -17.34
N ALA A 117 -17.74 6.82 -18.66
CA ALA A 117 -18.58 5.94 -19.46
C ALA A 117 -17.80 4.76 -20.10
N MET A 118 -16.49 4.67 -19.90
CA MET A 118 -15.67 3.55 -20.37
C MET A 118 -15.93 2.29 -19.56
N ASP A 119 -15.78 1.11 -20.16
CA ASP A 119 -15.99 -0.19 -19.50
C ASP A 119 -14.80 -0.60 -18.58
N ASP A 120 -13.77 0.23 -18.47
CA ASP A 120 -12.56 -0.02 -17.69
C ASP A 120 -12.61 0.77 -16.37
N ALA A 121 -12.52 0.06 -15.23
CA ALA A 121 -12.56 0.66 -13.88
C ALA A 121 -11.38 1.62 -13.62
N TYR A 122 -10.21 1.39 -14.22
CA TYR A 122 -9.06 2.27 -14.12
C TYR A 122 -9.33 3.59 -14.85
N MET A 123 -9.85 3.53 -16.09
CA MET A 123 -10.23 4.71 -16.86
C MET A 123 -11.37 5.49 -16.20
N GLN A 124 -12.35 4.80 -15.60
CA GLN A 124 -13.41 5.46 -14.83
C GLN A 124 -12.85 6.28 -13.65
N ALA A 125 -11.83 5.75 -12.96
CA ALA A 125 -11.18 6.48 -11.87
C ALA A 125 -10.48 7.76 -12.35
N ARG A 126 -9.94 7.77 -13.59
CA ARG A 126 -9.30 8.95 -14.20
C ARG A 126 -10.24 10.11 -14.47
N ALA A 127 -11.56 9.89 -14.48
CA ALA A 127 -12.53 10.97 -14.59
C ALA A 127 -12.40 12.03 -13.49
N ALA A 128 -11.95 11.65 -12.29
CA ALA A 128 -11.68 12.58 -11.18
C ALA A 128 -10.41 13.41 -11.45
N ASP A 129 -9.38 12.80 -12.00
CA ASP A 129 -8.10 13.44 -12.33
C ASP A 129 -8.30 14.53 -13.40
N ILE A 130 -9.09 14.26 -14.43
CA ILE A 130 -9.44 15.22 -15.48
C ILE A 130 -10.13 16.46 -14.88
N LYS A 131 -11.05 16.26 -13.93
CA LYS A 131 -11.70 17.37 -13.24
C LYS A 131 -10.71 18.19 -12.41
N ASP A 132 -9.74 17.56 -11.77
CA ASP A 132 -8.70 18.24 -11.00
C ASP A 132 -7.82 19.10 -11.91
N VAL A 133 -7.38 18.56 -13.05
CA VAL A 133 -6.60 19.31 -14.05
C VAL A 133 -7.38 20.49 -14.61
N ALA A 134 -8.64 20.29 -15.04
CA ALA A 134 -9.48 21.37 -15.57
C ALA A 134 -9.70 22.47 -14.51
N LYS A 135 -9.96 22.09 -13.26
CA LYS A 135 -10.11 23.03 -12.15
C LYS A 135 -8.85 23.84 -11.89
N ARG A 136 -7.68 23.20 -11.96
CA ARG A 136 -6.37 23.88 -11.79
C ARG A 136 -6.15 24.94 -12.86
N ILE A 137 -6.39 24.63 -14.13
CA ILE A 137 -6.28 25.58 -15.24
C ILE A 137 -7.27 26.74 -15.03
N ALA A 138 -8.52 26.46 -14.66
CA ALA A 138 -9.53 27.47 -14.40
C ALA A 138 -9.14 28.39 -13.21
N ASN A 139 -8.56 27.83 -12.13
CA ASN A 139 -8.07 28.61 -10.99
C ASN A 139 -6.91 29.53 -11.40
N ASN A 140 -5.98 29.07 -12.22
CA ASN A 140 -4.88 29.90 -12.74
C ASN A 140 -5.41 31.03 -13.63
N LEU A 141 -6.42 30.77 -14.48
CA LEU A 141 -7.10 31.80 -15.28
C LEU A 141 -7.78 32.87 -14.42
N LEU A 142 -8.34 32.48 -13.28
CA LEU A 142 -9.04 33.35 -12.34
C LEU A 142 -8.11 34.04 -11.33
N GLY A 143 -6.82 33.63 -11.27
CA GLY A 143 -5.87 34.15 -10.29
C GLY A 143 -6.20 33.70 -8.85
N VAL A 144 -6.85 32.56 -8.70
CA VAL A 144 -7.25 32.00 -7.40
C VAL A 144 -6.17 31.04 -6.93
N VAL A 145 -5.63 31.31 -5.73
CA VAL A 145 -4.72 30.38 -5.06
C VAL A 145 -5.56 29.43 -4.21
N ASP A 146 -5.48 28.12 -4.48
CA ASP A 146 -6.14 27.10 -3.65
C ASP A 146 -5.66 27.22 -2.20
N GLY A 147 -6.62 27.39 -1.28
CA GLY A 147 -6.33 27.62 0.12
C GLY A 147 -6.16 26.30 0.88
N GLY A 148 -4.96 26.07 1.42
CA GLY A 148 -4.73 25.04 2.43
C GLY A 148 -5.58 25.26 3.72
N ILE A 149 -5.39 24.40 4.72
CA ILE A 149 -6.08 24.52 6.02
C ILE A 149 -5.72 25.86 6.68
N ARG A 150 -6.69 26.76 6.77
CA ARG A 150 -6.56 28.06 7.46
C ARG A 150 -6.96 27.92 8.94
N SER A 151 -6.39 26.94 9.64
CA SER A 151 -6.62 26.77 11.09
C SER A 151 -5.31 26.90 11.84
N ASP A 152 -5.34 27.64 12.94
CA ASP A 152 -4.19 27.79 13.84
C ASP A 152 -4.07 26.61 14.83
N VAL A 153 -5.09 25.76 14.91
CA VAL A 153 -5.15 24.59 15.79
C VAL A 153 -5.35 23.32 14.97
N PRO A 154 -4.87 22.18 15.46
CA PRO A 154 -5.14 20.90 14.82
C PRO A 154 -6.64 20.57 14.75
N VAL A 155 -7.09 20.03 13.60
CA VAL A 155 -8.50 19.83 13.27
C VAL A 155 -8.81 18.41 12.80
N ILE A 156 -10.08 18.01 12.90
CA ILE A 156 -10.64 16.89 12.14
C ILE A 156 -11.11 17.48 10.82
N LEU A 157 -10.47 17.06 9.71
CA LEU A 157 -10.77 17.56 8.39
C LEU A 157 -11.99 16.85 7.81
N ALA A 158 -13.03 17.62 7.51
CA ALA A 158 -14.25 17.16 6.85
C ALA A 158 -14.25 17.63 5.39
N ALA A 159 -14.58 16.75 4.44
CA ALA A 159 -14.66 17.08 3.02
C ALA A 159 -15.72 16.22 2.32
N ASP A 160 -16.12 16.60 1.10
CA ASP A 160 -16.93 15.74 0.23
C ASP A 160 -16.10 14.51 -0.19
N ASP A 161 -14.96 14.76 -0.79
CA ASP A 161 -13.82 13.88 -1.05
C ASP A 161 -12.59 14.78 -1.22
N LEU A 162 -11.38 14.25 -1.15
CA LEU A 162 -10.16 15.04 -1.34
C LEU A 162 -9.43 14.53 -2.59
N ALA A 163 -9.15 15.46 -3.50
CA ALA A 163 -8.29 15.16 -4.64
C ALA A 163 -6.83 14.93 -4.20
N PRO A 164 -6.04 14.17 -4.97
CA PRO A 164 -4.62 13.96 -4.68
C PRO A 164 -3.85 15.25 -4.45
N SER A 165 -4.04 16.25 -5.30
CA SER A 165 -3.39 17.56 -5.20
C SER A 165 -3.81 18.34 -3.95
N GLU A 166 -5.05 18.18 -3.50
CA GLU A 166 -5.56 18.80 -2.27
C GLU A 166 -4.90 18.15 -1.03
N THR A 167 -4.72 16.82 -1.04
CA THR A 167 -4.13 16.07 0.10
C THR A 167 -2.66 16.41 0.35
N LEU A 168 -1.91 16.74 -0.69
CA LEU A 168 -0.49 17.09 -0.58
C LEU A 168 -0.25 18.50 -0.04
N GLN A 169 -1.16 19.42 -0.33
CA GLN A 169 -1.08 20.79 0.17
C GLN A 169 -1.47 20.92 1.64
N LEU A 170 -1.93 19.82 2.26
CA LEU A 170 -2.34 19.82 3.66
C LEU A 170 -1.13 19.84 4.60
N ASP A 171 -1.13 20.75 5.55
CA ASP A 171 -0.20 20.69 6.69
C ASP A 171 -0.56 19.49 7.58
N LYS A 172 0.14 18.37 7.35
CA LYS A 172 -0.08 17.10 8.04
C LYS A 172 -0.01 17.23 9.57
N SER A 173 0.75 18.21 10.08
CA SER A 173 0.88 18.45 11.54
C SER A 173 -0.40 19.00 12.18
N LYS A 174 -1.31 19.56 11.36
CA LYS A 174 -2.57 20.14 11.78
C LYS A 174 -3.79 19.24 11.58
N ILE A 175 -3.59 17.99 11.16
CA ILE A 175 -4.69 17.06 10.91
C ILE A 175 -4.74 16.00 11.99
N LEU A 176 -5.87 15.91 12.69
CA LEU A 176 -6.14 14.93 13.73
C LEU A 176 -6.86 13.68 13.16
N GLY A 177 -7.55 13.80 12.05
CA GLY A 177 -8.28 12.75 11.38
C GLY A 177 -9.06 13.27 10.19
N PHE A 178 -9.57 12.35 9.35
CA PHE A 178 -10.35 12.66 8.16
C PHE A 178 -11.77 12.10 8.24
N VAL A 179 -12.74 12.87 7.78
CA VAL A 179 -14.11 12.41 7.55
C VAL A 179 -14.57 12.88 6.18
N THR A 180 -14.93 11.95 5.28
CA THR A 180 -15.41 12.31 3.93
C THR A 180 -16.84 11.85 3.69
N MET A 181 -17.61 12.66 2.95
CA MET A 181 -18.99 12.32 2.55
C MET A 181 -19.00 11.14 1.59
N GLY A 182 -18.08 11.13 0.62
CA GLY A 182 -17.83 10.07 -0.34
C GLY A 182 -16.60 9.24 -0.02
N GLY A 183 -16.08 8.56 -1.04
CA GLY A 183 -14.84 7.80 -0.96
C GLY A 183 -15.02 6.36 -0.46
N SER A 184 -13.96 5.59 -0.63
CA SER A 184 -13.88 4.17 -0.24
C SER A 184 -12.60 3.89 0.56
N GLY A 185 -12.41 2.64 0.98
CA GLY A 185 -11.17 2.22 1.65
C GLY A 185 -9.90 2.37 0.81
N ASN A 186 -10.04 2.53 -0.49
CA ASN A 186 -8.94 2.72 -1.44
C ASN A 186 -8.84 4.17 -1.95
N SER A 187 -9.62 5.11 -1.40
CA SER A 187 -9.49 6.53 -1.75
C SER A 187 -8.15 7.10 -1.28
N HIS A 188 -7.67 8.15 -1.96
CA HIS A 188 -6.43 8.84 -1.60
C HIS A 188 -6.43 9.33 -0.14
N THR A 189 -7.58 9.83 0.34
CA THR A 189 -7.76 10.22 1.74
C THR A 189 -7.56 9.05 2.71
N ALA A 190 -8.08 7.87 2.36
CA ALA A 190 -7.93 6.66 3.18
C ALA A 190 -6.47 6.18 3.22
N ILE A 191 -5.78 6.22 2.09
CA ILE A 191 -4.36 5.88 1.99
C ILE A 191 -3.52 6.86 2.82
N LEU A 192 -3.73 8.16 2.64
CA LEU A 192 -3.02 9.21 3.41
C LEU A 192 -3.22 9.04 4.92
N ALA A 193 -4.46 8.81 5.36
CA ALA A 193 -4.76 8.61 6.78
C ALA A 193 -4.03 7.41 7.38
N ARG A 194 -3.95 6.29 6.63
CA ARG A 194 -3.18 5.10 7.06
C ARG A 194 -1.69 5.38 7.13
N THR A 195 -1.14 6.08 6.15
CA THR A 195 0.27 6.49 6.14
C THR A 195 0.60 7.41 7.31
N MET A 196 -0.29 8.35 7.62
CA MET A 196 -0.13 9.26 8.78
C MET A 196 -0.43 8.58 10.13
N GLY A 197 -1.03 7.38 10.13
CA GLY A 197 -1.45 6.70 11.36
C GLY A 197 -2.52 7.45 12.16
N ILE A 198 -3.43 8.15 11.48
CA ILE A 198 -4.54 8.92 12.09
C ILE A 198 -5.89 8.33 11.69
N PRO A 199 -6.94 8.49 12.55
CA PRO A 199 -8.26 7.94 12.28
C PRO A 199 -8.90 8.57 11.03
N ALA A 200 -9.60 7.73 10.23
CA ALA A 200 -10.34 8.21 9.08
C ALA A 200 -11.64 7.43 8.86
N ILE A 201 -12.65 8.15 8.41
CA ILE A 201 -13.99 7.66 8.08
C ILE A 201 -14.33 8.15 6.67
N CYS A 202 -14.75 7.24 5.79
CA CYS A 202 -15.27 7.56 4.47
C CYS A 202 -16.74 7.18 4.35
N GLY A 203 -17.44 7.78 3.38
CA GLY A 203 -18.84 7.44 3.11
C GLY A 203 -19.82 7.89 4.20
N ALA A 204 -19.55 9.03 4.86
CA ALA A 204 -20.43 9.61 5.86
C ALA A 204 -21.73 10.20 5.27
N GLY A 205 -21.79 10.36 3.94
CA GLY A 205 -22.96 10.87 3.20
C GLY A 205 -23.36 12.27 3.59
N GLU A 206 -24.58 12.64 3.22
CA GLU A 206 -25.16 13.96 3.47
C GLU A 206 -25.37 14.30 4.97
N ALA A 207 -25.21 13.29 5.85
CA ALA A 207 -25.25 13.52 7.29
C ALA A 207 -24.06 14.40 7.77
N LEU A 208 -22.97 14.46 7.01
CA LEU A 208 -21.81 15.32 7.24
C LEU A 208 -22.11 16.72 6.67
N ALA A 209 -22.70 17.61 7.44
CA ALA A 209 -23.11 18.92 7.00
C ALA A 209 -22.12 20.01 7.39
N GLU A 210 -21.89 20.99 6.48
CA GLU A 210 -21.00 22.14 6.73
C GLU A 210 -21.39 22.97 7.98
N SER A 211 -22.65 22.90 8.38
CA SER A 211 -23.14 23.56 9.61
C SER A 211 -22.45 23.07 10.88
N TYR A 212 -21.69 21.98 10.80
CA TYR A 212 -20.89 21.47 11.92
C TYR A 212 -19.47 22.04 11.96
N ASN A 213 -19.11 22.91 11.02
CA ASN A 213 -17.80 23.56 10.99
C ASN A 213 -17.50 24.28 12.32
N GLY A 214 -16.31 24.06 12.86
CA GLY A 214 -15.87 24.62 14.14
C GLY A 214 -16.40 23.90 15.40
N ARG A 215 -17.36 22.96 15.27
CA ARG A 215 -17.86 22.19 16.42
C ARG A 215 -16.86 21.11 16.83
N VAL A 216 -16.79 20.83 18.11
CA VAL A 216 -15.89 19.78 18.62
C VAL A 216 -16.50 18.41 18.40
N GLY A 217 -15.73 17.55 17.75
CA GLY A 217 -16.09 16.16 17.48
C GLY A 217 -15.04 15.18 17.99
N TYR A 218 -15.47 13.93 18.10
CA TYR A 218 -14.64 12.76 18.26
C TYR A 218 -14.80 11.87 17.03
N ILE A 219 -13.70 11.52 16.40
CA ILE A 219 -13.66 10.54 15.31
C ILE A 219 -13.15 9.22 15.86
N ASP A 220 -13.89 8.13 15.64
CA ASP A 220 -13.48 6.76 15.94
C ASP A 220 -13.40 5.97 14.64
N GLY A 221 -12.18 5.83 14.12
CA GLY A 221 -11.93 5.12 12.86
C GLY A 221 -12.09 3.59 12.96
N GLU A 222 -12.18 3.04 14.17
CA GLU A 222 -12.43 1.60 14.37
C GLU A 222 -13.92 1.27 14.22
N THR A 223 -14.79 2.11 14.81
CA THR A 223 -16.26 1.95 14.70
C THR A 223 -16.86 2.66 13.50
N GLY A 224 -16.09 3.53 12.83
CA GLY A 224 -16.57 4.36 11.73
C GLY A 224 -17.53 5.47 12.18
N GLN A 225 -17.40 5.97 13.41
CA GLN A 225 -18.31 6.96 13.99
C GLN A 225 -17.64 8.32 14.18
N LEU A 226 -18.32 9.36 13.70
CA LEU A 226 -18.06 10.74 14.08
C LEU A 226 -19.14 11.19 15.07
N ILE A 227 -18.75 11.58 16.28
CA ILE A 227 -19.65 12.03 17.35
C ILE A 227 -19.39 13.51 17.63
N ILE A 228 -20.37 14.35 17.36
CA ILE A 228 -20.29 15.81 17.50
C ILE A 228 -21.07 16.23 18.74
N ASP A 229 -20.49 17.09 19.57
CA ASP A 229 -21.02 17.56 20.85
C ASP A 229 -21.62 16.42 21.68
N PRO A 230 -20.80 15.43 22.10
CA PRO A 230 -21.27 14.32 22.92
C PRO A 230 -21.86 14.80 24.24
N ASP A 231 -22.86 14.10 24.74
CA ASP A 231 -23.32 14.30 26.11
C ASP A 231 -22.22 13.90 27.14
N ALA A 232 -22.42 14.24 28.38
CA ALA A 232 -21.42 14.06 29.42
C ALA A 232 -20.99 12.57 29.61
N MET A 233 -21.93 11.63 29.45
CA MET A 233 -21.65 10.20 29.57
C MET A 233 -20.83 9.68 28.38
N THR A 234 -21.25 9.99 27.17
CA THR A 234 -20.55 9.64 25.93
C THR A 234 -19.17 10.30 25.87
N GLN A 235 -19.08 11.57 26.29
CA GLN A 235 -17.79 12.28 26.36
C GLN A 235 -16.81 11.61 27.32
N ALA A 236 -17.30 11.15 28.48
CA ALA A 236 -16.44 10.46 29.45
C ALA A 236 -15.91 9.13 28.87
N ALA A 237 -16.77 8.33 28.23
CA ALA A 237 -16.36 7.06 27.61
C ALA A 237 -15.37 7.29 26.44
N LEU A 238 -15.61 8.28 25.59
CA LEU A 238 -14.69 8.59 24.48
C LEU A 238 -13.36 9.15 24.98
N LYS A 239 -13.39 9.94 26.04
CA LYS A 239 -12.17 10.45 26.68
C LYS A 239 -11.33 9.32 27.26
N GLU A 240 -11.96 8.39 27.98
CA GLU A 240 -11.28 7.21 28.51
C GLU A 240 -10.65 6.36 27.40
N LYS A 241 -11.40 6.10 26.31
CA LYS A 241 -10.88 5.39 25.12
C LYS A 241 -9.68 6.12 24.51
N TYR A 242 -9.76 7.43 24.37
CA TYR A 242 -8.67 8.27 23.86
C TYR A 242 -7.42 8.23 24.76
N GLU A 243 -7.60 8.44 26.07
CA GLU A 243 -6.51 8.40 27.03
C GLU A 243 -5.81 7.05 27.03
N LYS A 244 -6.59 5.95 27.04
CA LYS A 244 -6.07 4.59 26.95
C LYS A 244 -5.28 4.37 25.65
N GLN A 245 -5.75 4.88 24.52
CA GLN A 245 -4.99 4.79 23.27
C GLN A 245 -3.68 5.58 23.33
N GLN A 246 -3.68 6.79 23.90
CA GLN A 246 -2.47 7.60 24.07
C GLN A 246 -1.46 6.93 25.02
N GLU A 247 -1.94 6.35 26.12
CA GLU A 247 -1.09 5.58 27.04
C GLU A 247 -0.49 4.36 26.33
N THR A 248 -1.30 3.63 25.57
CA THR A 248 -0.82 2.49 24.77
C THR A 248 0.24 2.93 23.77
N LYS A 249 0.00 4.04 23.03
CA LYS A 249 0.98 4.58 22.08
C LYS A 249 2.30 4.95 22.77
N LYS A 250 2.24 5.62 23.92
CA LYS A 250 3.44 5.95 24.71
C LYS A 250 4.16 4.70 25.21
N LEU A 251 3.42 3.69 25.67
CA LEU A 251 4.01 2.43 26.11
C LEU A 251 4.70 1.72 24.93
N LEU A 252 4.07 1.68 23.76
CA LEU A 252 4.66 1.09 22.57
C LEU A 252 5.95 1.80 22.13
N GLU A 253 6.02 3.13 22.22
CA GLU A 253 7.26 3.86 21.94
C GLU A 253 8.41 3.43 22.85
N THR A 254 8.15 3.02 24.09
CA THR A 254 9.18 2.48 24.98
C THR A 254 9.69 1.09 24.56
N MET A 255 9.01 0.43 23.64
CA MET A 255 9.45 -0.85 23.11
C MET A 255 10.54 -0.72 22.04
N LYS A 256 10.78 0.48 21.49
CA LYS A 256 11.89 0.72 20.56
C LYS A 256 13.23 0.41 21.22
N GLY A 257 14.11 -0.26 20.49
CA GLY A 257 15.40 -0.71 20.98
C GLY A 257 15.37 -1.91 21.93
N GLN A 258 14.17 -2.45 22.22
CA GLN A 258 14.06 -3.66 23.03
C GLN A 258 14.20 -4.92 22.16
N GLU A 259 14.80 -5.98 22.73
CA GLU A 259 14.89 -7.27 22.05
C GLU A 259 13.52 -7.96 21.94
N ASP A 260 13.31 -8.68 20.83
CA ASP A 260 12.11 -9.50 20.59
C ASP A 260 12.28 -10.87 21.26
N ILE A 261 12.08 -10.88 22.57
CA ILE A 261 12.32 -12.03 23.44
C ILE A 261 11.17 -12.21 24.43
N THR A 262 10.74 -13.46 24.63
CA THR A 262 9.73 -13.82 25.62
C THR A 262 10.28 -13.74 27.05
N LEU A 263 9.41 -13.78 28.05
CA LEU A 263 9.80 -13.76 29.46
C LEU A 263 10.69 -14.95 29.89
N ASP A 264 10.55 -16.09 29.21
CA ASP A 264 11.34 -17.30 29.42
C ASP A 264 12.54 -17.42 28.47
N GLY A 265 12.86 -16.35 27.73
CA GLY A 265 14.10 -16.22 26.96
C GLY A 265 14.08 -16.78 25.54
N LYS A 266 12.90 -17.13 24.98
CA LYS A 266 12.80 -17.53 23.57
C LYS A 266 12.85 -16.28 22.69
N LYS A 267 13.81 -16.22 21.77
CA LYS A 267 13.91 -15.16 20.74
C LYS A 267 12.95 -15.46 19.60
N MET A 268 12.34 -14.40 19.06
CA MET A 268 11.53 -14.43 17.85
C MET A 268 11.97 -13.25 16.97
N LEU A 269 12.29 -13.51 15.71
CA LEU A 269 12.67 -12.44 14.79
C LEU A 269 11.42 -11.66 14.37
N LEU A 270 11.47 -10.34 14.49
CA LEU A 270 10.35 -9.47 14.09
C LEU A 270 10.77 -8.58 12.94
N TYR A 271 10.35 -8.99 11.75
CA TYR A 271 10.66 -8.34 10.49
C TYR A 271 9.45 -7.57 9.96
N CYS A 272 9.68 -6.85 8.85
CA CYS A 272 8.63 -6.06 8.22
C CYS A 272 8.30 -6.55 6.81
N ASN A 273 7.04 -6.37 6.42
CA ASN A 273 6.59 -6.44 5.05
C ASN A 273 6.69 -5.05 4.42
N ILE A 274 7.27 -4.96 3.23
CA ILE A 274 7.34 -3.73 2.43
C ILE A 274 6.82 -3.98 1.01
N GLY A 275 6.26 -2.95 0.42
CA GLY A 275 5.79 -2.93 -0.97
C GLY A 275 6.75 -2.18 -1.89
N SER A 276 7.55 -1.25 -1.35
CA SER A 276 8.46 -0.41 -2.13
C SER A 276 9.71 -0.04 -1.31
N PRO A 277 10.78 0.50 -1.93
CA PRO A 277 11.96 0.98 -1.23
C PRO A 277 11.69 2.10 -0.22
N GLU A 278 10.71 2.95 -0.47
CA GLU A 278 10.30 4.09 0.36
C GLU A 278 9.80 3.63 1.74
N ASP A 279 9.22 2.43 1.82
CA ASP A 279 8.75 1.84 3.07
C ASP A 279 9.86 1.58 4.10
N VAL A 280 11.13 1.57 3.67
CA VAL A 280 12.29 1.34 4.57
C VAL A 280 12.34 2.39 5.67
N ALA A 281 11.99 3.63 5.37
CA ALA A 281 11.93 4.69 6.38
C ALA A 281 10.95 4.33 7.51
N ALA A 282 9.77 3.78 7.17
CA ALA A 282 8.79 3.30 8.15
C ALA A 282 9.28 2.07 8.93
N VAL A 283 10.00 1.16 8.29
CA VAL A 283 10.64 0.01 8.96
C VAL A 283 11.60 0.48 10.05
N LEU A 284 12.49 1.41 9.71
CA LEU A 284 13.48 1.95 10.65
C LEU A 284 12.83 2.78 11.76
N ALA A 285 11.83 3.60 11.43
CA ALA A 285 11.09 4.41 12.40
C ALA A 285 10.33 3.57 13.44
N ASN A 286 9.89 2.37 13.07
CA ASN A 286 9.21 1.41 13.96
C ASN A 286 10.16 0.34 14.53
N ASP A 287 11.47 0.49 14.34
CA ASP A 287 12.50 -0.41 14.88
C ASP A 287 12.37 -1.87 14.40
N GLY A 288 12.03 -2.07 13.12
CA GLY A 288 12.02 -3.38 12.48
C GLY A 288 13.42 -3.99 12.43
N GLN A 289 13.55 -5.28 12.75
CA GLN A 289 14.85 -5.96 12.81
C GLN A 289 15.33 -6.51 11.47
N GLY A 290 14.47 -6.48 10.46
CA GLY A 290 14.74 -6.93 9.10
C GLY A 290 13.52 -6.72 8.22
N ILE A 291 13.63 -7.15 6.97
CA ILE A 291 12.52 -7.24 6.03
C ILE A 291 12.31 -8.72 5.72
N GLY A 292 11.16 -9.27 6.12
CA GLY A 292 10.81 -10.67 5.89
C GLY A 292 10.02 -10.88 4.60
N LEU A 293 9.49 -9.79 4.03
CA LEU A 293 8.86 -9.79 2.71
C LEU A 293 9.03 -8.43 2.03
N PHE A 294 9.88 -8.38 1.03
CA PHE A 294 9.87 -7.32 0.05
C PHE A 294 9.15 -7.80 -1.21
N ARG A 295 8.02 -7.20 -1.52
CA ARG A 295 7.19 -7.52 -2.67
C ARG A 295 7.76 -6.84 -3.91
N SER A 296 8.47 -7.60 -4.76
CA SER A 296 9.14 -7.04 -5.94
C SER A 296 8.20 -6.70 -7.09
N GLU A 297 6.94 -7.13 -7.02
CA GLU A 297 5.96 -6.89 -8.07
C GLU A 297 5.64 -5.42 -8.31
N PHE A 298 5.86 -4.53 -7.34
CA PHE A 298 5.67 -3.10 -7.54
C PHE A 298 6.48 -2.55 -8.71
N LEU A 299 7.71 -3.06 -8.91
CA LEU A 299 8.56 -2.67 -10.05
C LEU A 299 7.91 -2.97 -11.41
N TYR A 300 7.11 -4.01 -11.46
CA TYR A 300 6.42 -4.42 -12.68
C TYR A 300 5.06 -3.72 -12.83
N LEU A 301 4.37 -3.47 -11.72
CA LEU A 301 3.05 -2.82 -11.73
C LEU A 301 3.12 -1.33 -12.06
N SER A 302 4.21 -0.66 -11.71
CA SER A 302 4.43 0.76 -11.98
C SER A 302 5.09 1.03 -13.35
N ALA A 303 5.58 0.00 -14.03
CA ALA A 303 6.28 0.14 -15.31
C ALA A 303 5.34 -0.06 -16.51
N SER A 304 5.66 0.59 -17.62
CA SER A 304 4.97 0.40 -18.91
C SER A 304 5.55 -0.74 -19.76
N ASP A 305 6.69 -1.31 -19.36
CA ASP A 305 7.38 -2.46 -19.99
C ASP A 305 8.15 -3.23 -18.92
N TYR A 306 8.75 -4.34 -19.27
CA TYR A 306 9.54 -5.16 -18.34
C TYR A 306 10.66 -4.34 -17.69
N PRO A 307 10.72 -4.25 -16.35
CA PRO A 307 11.78 -3.54 -15.66
C PRO A 307 13.16 -4.11 -16.04
N THR A 308 14.08 -3.24 -16.39
CA THR A 308 15.46 -3.61 -16.73
C THR A 308 16.20 -4.20 -15.54
N GLU A 309 17.34 -4.84 -15.80
CA GLU A 309 18.22 -5.35 -14.73
C GLU A 309 18.70 -4.21 -13.82
N ASP A 310 19.00 -3.03 -14.38
CA ASP A 310 19.53 -1.90 -13.62
C ASP A 310 18.47 -1.23 -12.75
N GLU A 311 17.25 -1.06 -13.22
CA GLU A 311 16.13 -0.55 -12.41
C GLU A 311 15.85 -1.46 -11.22
N GLN A 312 15.76 -2.76 -11.45
CA GLN A 312 15.57 -3.74 -10.38
C GLN A 312 16.76 -3.75 -9.41
N PHE A 313 17.98 -3.69 -9.93
CA PHE A 313 19.21 -3.66 -9.12
C PHE A 313 19.21 -2.44 -8.19
N GLU A 314 18.92 -1.24 -8.70
CA GLU A 314 18.92 -0.02 -7.88
C GLU A 314 17.87 -0.08 -6.75
N ALA A 315 16.67 -0.59 -7.03
CA ALA A 315 15.64 -0.78 -6.02
C ALA A 315 16.10 -1.76 -4.92
N TYR A 316 16.64 -2.93 -5.30
CA TYR A 316 17.11 -3.91 -4.31
C TYR A 316 18.34 -3.43 -3.54
N ARG A 317 19.28 -2.77 -4.23
CA ARG A 317 20.49 -2.19 -3.63
C ARG A 317 20.17 -1.13 -2.59
N SER A 318 19.26 -0.20 -2.91
CA SER A 318 18.86 0.88 -2.01
C SER A 318 18.30 0.35 -0.69
N VAL A 319 17.40 -0.63 -0.77
CA VAL A 319 16.82 -1.30 0.41
C VAL A 319 17.89 -2.06 1.20
N ALA A 320 18.70 -2.87 0.54
CA ALA A 320 19.74 -3.67 1.20
C ALA A 320 20.75 -2.77 1.94
N ALA A 321 21.18 -1.69 1.31
CA ALA A 321 22.10 -0.72 1.90
C ALA A 321 21.48 0.02 3.10
N ALA A 322 20.23 0.49 2.97
CA ALA A 322 19.54 1.21 4.03
C ALA A 322 19.29 0.33 5.26
N MET A 323 19.08 -0.97 5.07
CA MET A 323 18.90 -1.92 6.18
C MET A 323 20.19 -2.26 6.92
N ASN A 324 21.35 -1.78 6.46
CA ASN A 324 22.64 -1.81 7.17
C ASN A 324 22.99 -3.19 7.77
N GLY A 325 23.01 -4.23 6.96
CA GLY A 325 23.34 -5.60 7.34
C GLY A 325 22.22 -6.41 8.01
N LYS A 326 21.05 -5.80 8.26
CA LYS A 326 19.84 -6.54 8.61
C LYS A 326 19.35 -7.33 7.40
N ARG A 327 18.71 -8.50 7.64
CA ARG A 327 18.24 -9.37 6.57
C ARG A 327 17.10 -8.70 5.76
N VAL A 328 17.17 -8.87 4.43
CA VAL A 328 16.13 -8.44 3.48
C VAL A 328 15.74 -9.64 2.64
N VAL A 329 14.55 -10.20 2.90
CA VAL A 329 13.98 -11.28 2.09
C VAL A 329 13.21 -10.65 0.93
N ILE A 330 13.68 -10.89 -0.30
CA ILE A 330 13.04 -10.37 -1.51
C ILE A 330 12.33 -11.53 -2.22
N ARG A 331 11.03 -11.37 -2.38
CA ARG A 331 10.20 -12.31 -3.13
C ARG A 331 10.39 -12.07 -4.63
N THR A 332 10.68 -13.13 -5.39
CA THR A 332 10.67 -13.02 -6.85
C THR A 332 9.26 -12.77 -7.35
N LEU A 333 9.14 -12.39 -8.61
CA LEU A 333 7.90 -11.98 -9.26
C LEU A 333 6.68 -12.79 -8.83
N ASP A 334 5.64 -12.10 -8.34
CA ASP A 334 4.34 -12.66 -7.99
C ASP A 334 3.20 -11.86 -8.66
N ILE A 335 3.21 -11.85 -9.99
CA ILE A 335 2.16 -11.31 -10.86
C ILE A 335 1.24 -12.43 -11.29
N GLY A 336 0.03 -12.08 -11.67
CA GLY A 336 -1.06 -12.99 -12.06
C GLY A 336 -2.23 -12.91 -11.11
N ALA A 337 -3.28 -13.65 -11.37
CA ALA A 337 -4.56 -13.59 -10.65
C ALA A 337 -5.18 -12.18 -10.67
N ASP A 338 -5.08 -11.48 -9.54
CA ASP A 338 -5.62 -10.14 -9.33
C ASP A 338 -4.69 -9.00 -9.77
N LYS A 339 -3.43 -9.33 -10.12
CA LYS A 339 -2.40 -8.38 -10.53
C LYS A 339 -2.04 -8.60 -11.99
N GLN A 340 -2.83 -8.02 -12.88
CA GLN A 340 -2.57 -8.09 -14.32
C GLN A 340 -1.78 -6.87 -14.78
N VAL A 341 -0.89 -7.10 -15.73
CA VAL A 341 -0.05 -6.08 -16.37
C VAL A 341 -0.11 -6.32 -17.87
N ASP A 342 -0.54 -5.32 -18.62
CA ASP A 342 -0.85 -5.43 -20.05
C ASP A 342 0.33 -5.95 -20.90
N TYR A 343 1.54 -5.45 -20.64
CA TYR A 343 2.73 -5.85 -21.40
C TYR A 343 3.18 -7.30 -21.15
N PHE A 344 2.59 -8.01 -20.16
CA PHE A 344 2.81 -9.44 -19.98
C PHE A 344 2.07 -10.28 -21.01
N ASP A 345 1.10 -9.71 -21.74
CA ASP A 345 0.27 -10.42 -22.72
C ASP A 345 -0.21 -11.79 -22.18
N MET A 346 -0.79 -11.75 -20.99
CA MET A 346 -1.30 -12.95 -20.33
C MET A 346 -2.65 -13.30 -20.92
N LYS A 347 -2.82 -14.60 -21.20
CA LYS A 347 -4.12 -15.09 -21.68
C LYS A 347 -5.13 -14.97 -20.55
N GLU A 348 -6.36 -14.61 -20.91
CA GLU A 348 -7.48 -14.68 -20.00
C GLU A 348 -7.71 -16.12 -19.54
N GLU A 349 -7.82 -16.34 -18.24
CA GLU A 349 -7.99 -17.65 -17.62
C GLU A 349 -9.30 -17.68 -16.81
N GLU A 350 -10.03 -18.79 -16.84
CA GLU A 350 -11.27 -18.95 -16.06
C GLU A 350 -11.00 -18.89 -14.54
N ASN A 351 -9.82 -19.33 -14.10
CA ASN A 351 -9.40 -19.35 -12.69
C ASN A 351 -8.00 -18.79 -12.53
N PRO A 352 -7.81 -17.46 -12.65
CA PRO A 352 -6.49 -16.85 -12.67
C PRO A 352 -5.61 -17.17 -11.45
N ALA A 353 -6.22 -17.28 -10.27
CA ALA A 353 -5.49 -17.63 -9.04
C ALA A 353 -4.85 -19.03 -9.08
N MET A 354 -5.37 -19.94 -9.90
CA MET A 354 -4.84 -21.30 -10.10
C MET A 354 -4.08 -21.47 -11.43
N GLY A 355 -3.99 -20.41 -12.22
CA GLY A 355 -3.41 -20.38 -13.55
C GLY A 355 -1.91 -20.09 -13.58
N VAL A 356 -1.50 -19.41 -14.65
CA VAL A 356 -0.09 -19.01 -14.88
C VAL A 356 0.19 -17.74 -14.09
N ARG A 357 0.76 -17.88 -12.90
CA ARG A 357 1.16 -16.77 -12.02
C ARG A 357 2.50 -17.05 -11.35
N ALA A 358 3.13 -16.02 -10.83
CA ALA A 358 4.29 -16.10 -9.95
C ALA A 358 5.44 -16.95 -10.54
N ILE A 359 5.92 -17.96 -9.81
CA ILE A 359 7.01 -18.81 -10.28
C ILE A 359 6.71 -19.53 -11.59
N ARG A 360 5.43 -19.77 -11.90
CA ARG A 360 5.04 -20.38 -13.19
C ARG A 360 5.33 -19.45 -14.37
N ILE A 361 5.16 -18.13 -14.18
CA ILE A 361 5.59 -17.12 -15.17
C ILE A 361 7.12 -17.18 -15.30
N CYS A 362 7.84 -17.14 -14.18
CA CYS A 362 9.29 -17.14 -14.16
C CYS A 362 9.88 -18.36 -14.90
N LEU A 363 9.32 -19.55 -14.70
CA LEU A 363 9.80 -20.77 -15.35
C LEU A 363 9.38 -20.86 -16.82
N ASN A 364 8.26 -20.26 -17.22
CA ASN A 364 7.80 -20.20 -18.61
C ASN A 364 8.46 -19.06 -19.42
N ARG A 365 8.96 -18.02 -18.73
CA ARG A 365 9.66 -16.87 -19.31
C ARG A 365 11.04 -16.70 -18.63
N PRO A 366 11.99 -17.58 -18.95
CA PRO A 366 13.28 -17.63 -18.26
C PRO A 366 14.10 -16.34 -18.41
N GLU A 367 13.86 -15.55 -19.46
CA GLU A 367 14.49 -14.24 -19.65
C GLU A 367 14.10 -13.24 -18.58
N VAL A 368 12.81 -13.16 -18.23
CA VAL A 368 12.30 -12.29 -17.15
C VAL A 368 12.89 -12.72 -15.81
N PHE A 369 12.85 -14.01 -15.53
CA PHE A 369 13.40 -14.57 -14.30
C PHE A 369 14.92 -14.36 -14.18
N ARG A 370 15.64 -14.54 -15.28
CA ARG A 370 17.09 -14.31 -15.34
C ARG A 370 17.43 -12.85 -15.03
N THR A 371 16.72 -11.89 -15.63
CA THR A 371 16.92 -10.45 -15.38
C THR A 371 16.74 -10.14 -13.90
N GLN A 372 15.67 -10.61 -13.27
CA GLN A 372 15.43 -10.42 -11.85
C GLN A 372 16.51 -11.05 -10.96
N LEU A 373 16.89 -12.29 -11.24
CA LEU A 373 17.93 -12.99 -10.46
C LEU A 373 19.29 -12.29 -10.58
N ARG A 374 19.67 -11.78 -11.76
CA ARG A 374 20.90 -11.01 -11.95
C ARG A 374 20.90 -9.76 -11.08
N ALA A 375 19.79 -8.99 -11.09
CA ALA A 375 19.63 -7.80 -10.26
C ALA A 375 19.75 -8.13 -8.76
N LEU A 376 19.09 -9.21 -8.30
CA LEU A 376 19.13 -9.66 -6.91
C LEU A 376 20.56 -10.05 -6.46
N TYR A 377 21.27 -10.84 -7.27
CA TYR A 377 22.65 -11.21 -6.95
C TYR A 377 23.61 -10.03 -7.00
N ARG A 378 23.47 -9.11 -7.95
CA ARG A 378 24.25 -7.85 -7.98
C ARG A 378 24.02 -7.02 -6.72
N ALA A 379 22.79 -6.95 -6.24
CA ALA A 379 22.43 -6.20 -5.02
C ALA A 379 22.92 -6.89 -3.73
N SER A 380 23.21 -8.19 -3.74
CA SER A 380 23.55 -8.97 -2.54
C SER A 380 24.86 -8.54 -1.86
N VAL A 381 25.75 -7.84 -2.57
CA VAL A 381 27.01 -7.34 -1.98
C VAL A 381 26.81 -6.05 -1.17
N TYR A 382 25.63 -5.43 -1.26
CA TYR A 382 25.32 -4.18 -0.54
C TYR A 382 24.58 -4.39 0.78
N GLY A 383 24.15 -5.65 1.07
CA GLY A 383 23.48 -6.00 2.31
C GLY A 383 23.12 -7.48 2.36
N LYS A 384 22.49 -7.92 3.44
CA LYS A 384 22.15 -9.32 3.63
C LYS A 384 20.82 -9.64 2.93
N ILE A 385 20.87 -9.94 1.63
CA ILE A 385 19.73 -10.35 0.83
C ILE A 385 19.48 -11.86 0.98
N ALA A 386 18.19 -12.25 1.01
CA ALA A 386 17.71 -13.60 0.83
C ALA A 386 16.64 -13.61 -0.27
N ILE A 387 16.66 -14.61 -1.14
CA ILE A 387 15.75 -14.73 -2.28
C ILE A 387 14.65 -15.74 -1.93
N MET A 388 13.39 -15.37 -2.13
CA MET A 388 12.22 -16.18 -1.84
C MET A 388 11.39 -16.45 -3.08
N PHE A 389 11.12 -17.73 -3.38
CA PHE A 389 10.32 -18.15 -4.53
C PHE A 389 8.85 -18.35 -4.12
N PRO A 390 7.89 -17.62 -4.72
CA PRO A 390 6.46 -17.74 -4.42
C PRO A 390 5.81 -18.93 -5.13
N MET A 391 4.60 -19.31 -4.69
CA MET A 391 3.70 -20.27 -5.35
C MET A 391 4.32 -21.65 -5.68
N ILE A 392 5.26 -22.09 -4.86
CA ILE A 392 5.86 -23.41 -5.01
C ILE A 392 4.83 -24.50 -4.69
N THR A 393 4.76 -25.51 -5.56
CA THR A 393 3.89 -26.68 -5.41
C THR A 393 4.65 -27.99 -5.39
N SER A 394 5.91 -28.01 -5.88
CA SER A 394 6.66 -29.24 -6.05
C SER A 394 8.18 -29.08 -6.01
N VAL A 395 8.86 -30.18 -5.76
CA VAL A 395 10.32 -30.28 -5.67
C VAL A 395 11.02 -29.89 -6.98
N TRP A 396 10.42 -30.20 -8.12
CA TRP A 396 11.05 -29.89 -9.41
C TRP A 396 11.15 -28.38 -9.65
N GLU A 397 10.15 -27.61 -9.24
CA GLU A 397 10.14 -26.15 -9.37
C GLU A 397 11.32 -25.53 -8.61
N VAL A 398 11.55 -25.95 -7.37
CA VAL A 398 12.70 -25.49 -6.57
C VAL A 398 14.02 -25.85 -7.23
N LYS A 399 14.12 -27.06 -7.81
CA LYS A 399 15.32 -27.46 -8.54
C LYS A 399 15.58 -26.61 -9.77
N GLU A 400 14.54 -26.24 -10.53
CA GLU A 400 14.68 -25.33 -11.67
C GLU A 400 15.07 -23.93 -11.23
N CYS A 401 14.46 -23.40 -10.15
CA CYS A 401 14.86 -22.10 -9.56
C CYS A 401 16.35 -22.11 -9.19
N LYS A 402 16.83 -23.15 -8.51
CA LYS A 402 18.25 -23.28 -8.15
C LYS A 402 19.16 -23.40 -9.37
N ARG A 403 18.71 -24.07 -10.43
CA ARG A 403 19.48 -24.13 -11.71
C ARG A 403 19.59 -22.74 -12.34
N ALA A 404 18.50 -21.97 -12.35
CA ALA A 404 18.51 -20.59 -12.83
C ALA A 404 19.47 -19.71 -12.01
N CYS A 405 19.44 -19.81 -10.69
CA CYS A 405 20.39 -19.11 -9.80
C CYS A 405 21.85 -19.49 -10.13
N VAL A 406 22.16 -20.77 -10.27
CA VAL A 406 23.53 -21.23 -10.61
C VAL A 406 23.95 -20.73 -11.99
N SER A 407 23.03 -20.66 -12.97
CA SER A 407 23.33 -20.10 -14.30
C SER A 407 23.70 -18.63 -14.20
N VAL A 408 22.89 -17.86 -13.48
CA VAL A 408 23.11 -16.41 -13.28
C VAL A 408 24.42 -16.15 -12.53
N MET A 409 24.73 -16.90 -11.47
CA MET A 409 26.00 -16.74 -10.75
C MET A 409 27.20 -16.98 -11.67
N LYS A 410 27.15 -17.97 -12.55
CA LYS A 410 28.23 -18.23 -13.53
C LYS A 410 28.38 -17.11 -14.56
N GLU A 411 27.28 -16.51 -14.99
CA GLU A 411 27.30 -15.36 -15.90
C GLU A 411 27.97 -14.15 -15.23
N LEU A 412 27.55 -13.80 -14.01
CA LEU A 412 28.13 -12.69 -13.25
C LEU A 412 29.62 -12.93 -12.98
N GLU A 413 30.02 -14.17 -12.66
CA GLU A 413 31.42 -14.52 -12.46
C GLU A 413 32.23 -14.34 -13.76
N ALA A 414 31.69 -14.77 -14.91
CA ALA A 414 32.34 -14.61 -16.20
C ALA A 414 32.49 -13.15 -16.63
N GLU A 415 31.52 -12.30 -16.21
CA GLU A 415 31.53 -10.86 -16.46
C GLU A 415 32.37 -10.08 -15.42
N GLY A 416 32.84 -10.72 -14.36
CA GLY A 416 33.60 -10.09 -13.27
C GLY A 416 32.73 -9.20 -12.37
N ILE A 417 31.41 -9.43 -12.36
CA ILE A 417 30.44 -8.68 -11.53
C ILE A 417 30.37 -9.34 -10.14
N PRO A 418 30.61 -8.59 -9.05
CA PRO A 418 30.59 -9.16 -7.71
C PRO A 418 29.17 -9.52 -7.26
N TYR A 419 29.05 -10.65 -6.55
CA TYR A 419 27.82 -11.11 -5.91
C TYR A 419 28.13 -11.91 -4.65
N ASP A 420 27.17 -12.06 -3.74
CA ASP A 420 27.30 -12.94 -2.58
C ASP A 420 26.87 -14.37 -2.98
N LYS A 421 27.83 -15.28 -2.98
CA LYS A 421 27.58 -16.70 -3.31
C LYS A 421 26.81 -17.46 -2.23
N ASP A 422 26.78 -16.92 -1.01
CA ASP A 422 26.13 -17.51 0.14
C ASP A 422 24.72 -16.89 0.38
N THR A 423 24.16 -16.23 -0.63
CA THR A 423 22.79 -15.70 -0.60
C THR A 423 21.80 -16.81 -0.29
N GLU A 424 21.04 -16.67 0.81
CA GLU A 424 20.02 -17.64 1.23
C GLU A 424 18.90 -17.76 0.20
N LEU A 425 18.48 -19.00 -0.11
CA LEU A 425 17.36 -19.28 -1.00
C LEU A 425 16.23 -19.94 -0.23
N GLY A 426 15.05 -19.36 -0.23
CA GLY A 426 13.87 -19.89 0.44
C GLY A 426 12.65 -19.99 -0.45
N ILE A 427 11.57 -20.51 0.10
CA ILE A 427 10.28 -20.59 -0.58
C ILE A 427 9.17 -19.98 0.27
N MET A 428 8.17 -19.46 -0.40
CA MET A 428 6.90 -19.15 0.24
C MET A 428 6.05 -20.42 0.29
N VAL A 429 5.69 -20.83 1.52
CA VAL A 429 4.76 -21.93 1.74
C VAL A 429 3.36 -21.36 1.78
N GLU A 430 2.68 -21.45 0.65
CA GLU A 430 1.37 -20.79 0.47
C GLU A 430 0.39 -21.65 -0.34
N THR A 431 0.78 -22.86 -0.67
CA THR A 431 -0.09 -23.86 -1.30
C THR A 431 -0.18 -25.11 -0.43
N PRO A 432 -1.33 -25.78 -0.35
CA PRO A 432 -1.44 -27.06 0.38
C PRO A 432 -0.43 -28.11 -0.11
N SER A 433 -0.13 -28.10 -1.41
CA SER A 433 0.87 -29.02 -1.98
C SER A 433 2.24 -28.82 -1.36
N SER A 434 2.72 -27.57 -1.22
CA SER A 434 4.01 -27.28 -0.59
C SER A 434 4.07 -27.75 0.87
N VAL A 435 2.94 -27.72 1.59
CA VAL A 435 2.85 -28.26 2.95
C VAL A 435 3.02 -29.79 2.97
N PHE A 436 2.32 -30.49 2.07
CA PHE A 436 2.36 -31.96 2.03
C PHE A 436 3.74 -32.51 1.63
N VAL A 437 4.53 -31.76 0.86
CA VAL A 437 5.90 -32.16 0.45
C VAL A 437 6.98 -31.31 1.15
N ALA A 438 6.64 -30.70 2.29
CA ALA A 438 7.53 -29.77 2.99
C ALA A 438 8.85 -30.43 3.43
N GLU A 439 8.85 -31.71 3.85
CA GLU A 439 10.07 -32.41 4.24
C GLU A 439 11.07 -32.56 3.09
N GLU A 440 10.59 -32.72 1.86
CA GLU A 440 11.43 -32.79 0.67
C GLU A 440 11.93 -31.41 0.25
N LEU A 441 11.06 -30.40 0.33
CA LEU A 441 11.38 -29.02 0.00
C LEU A 441 12.42 -28.44 0.98
N ALA A 442 12.27 -28.69 2.28
CA ALA A 442 13.17 -28.19 3.32
C ALA A 442 14.63 -28.64 3.14
N LYS A 443 14.88 -29.77 2.46
CA LYS A 443 16.24 -30.24 2.15
C LYS A 443 16.92 -29.44 1.03
N LEU A 444 16.17 -28.60 0.32
CA LEU A 444 16.63 -27.91 -0.88
C LEU A 444 16.81 -26.41 -0.67
N VAL A 445 16.30 -25.86 0.42
CA VAL A 445 16.27 -24.41 0.68
C VAL A 445 16.78 -24.09 2.07
N ASP A 446 17.04 -22.81 2.33
CA ASP A 446 17.62 -22.32 3.58
C ASP A 446 16.55 -21.84 4.55
N PHE A 447 15.32 -21.57 4.07
CA PHE A 447 14.21 -21.15 4.90
C PHE A 447 12.83 -21.36 4.25
N PHE A 448 11.82 -21.33 5.09
CA PHE A 448 10.43 -21.23 4.71
C PHE A 448 9.84 -19.90 5.22
N SER A 449 8.96 -19.28 4.41
CA SER A 449 8.11 -18.19 4.85
C SER A 449 6.65 -18.50 4.49
N VAL A 450 5.77 -18.51 5.47
CA VAL A 450 4.37 -18.90 5.25
C VAL A 450 3.55 -17.72 4.76
N GLY A 451 3.04 -17.79 3.53
CA GLY A 451 2.09 -16.84 2.95
C GLY A 451 0.67 -17.19 3.37
N THR A 452 0.24 -16.76 4.56
CA THR A 452 -1.03 -17.20 5.16
C THR A 452 -2.25 -16.82 4.35
N ASN A 453 -2.23 -15.72 3.60
CA ASN A 453 -3.38 -15.28 2.80
C ASN A 453 -3.69 -16.27 1.67
N ASP A 454 -2.69 -16.59 0.84
CA ASP A 454 -2.84 -17.56 -0.25
C ASP A 454 -3.01 -18.99 0.29
N LEU A 455 -2.29 -19.36 1.37
CA LEU A 455 -2.48 -20.67 2.00
C LEU A 455 -3.91 -20.85 2.53
N THR A 456 -4.52 -19.81 3.10
CA THR A 456 -5.94 -19.84 3.51
C THR A 456 -6.85 -20.02 2.29
N GLN A 457 -6.66 -19.21 1.26
CA GLN A 457 -7.43 -19.25 0.01
C GLN A 457 -7.45 -20.66 -0.58
N TYR A 458 -6.28 -21.26 -0.76
CA TYR A 458 -6.18 -22.59 -1.39
C TYR A 458 -6.58 -23.73 -0.45
N THR A 459 -6.35 -23.62 0.86
CA THR A 459 -6.76 -24.65 1.83
C THR A 459 -8.27 -24.70 1.99
N LEU A 460 -8.92 -23.55 2.04
CA LEU A 460 -10.37 -23.45 2.22
C LEU A 460 -11.14 -23.39 0.88
N ALA A 461 -10.43 -23.36 -0.26
CA ALA A 461 -11.02 -23.18 -1.60
C ALA A 461 -11.93 -21.95 -1.69
N CYS A 462 -11.53 -20.84 -1.05
CA CYS A 462 -12.26 -19.59 -0.99
C CYS A 462 -11.46 -18.47 -1.63
N ASP A 463 -12.06 -17.75 -2.56
CA ASP A 463 -11.46 -16.54 -3.10
C ASP A 463 -11.51 -15.41 -2.06
N ARG A 464 -10.33 -14.93 -1.63
CA ARG A 464 -10.19 -13.86 -0.62
C ARG A 464 -10.77 -12.52 -1.07
N GLN A 465 -10.96 -12.33 -2.38
CA GLN A 465 -11.49 -11.09 -2.95
C GLN A 465 -13.01 -11.11 -3.11
N ALA A 466 -13.63 -12.29 -3.04
CA ALA A 466 -15.07 -12.42 -3.18
C ALA A 466 -15.79 -11.91 -1.92
N ASN A 467 -16.52 -10.82 -2.06
CA ASN A 467 -17.23 -10.16 -0.95
C ASN A 467 -18.25 -11.06 -0.22
N ASP A 468 -18.80 -12.04 -0.93
CA ASP A 468 -19.85 -12.92 -0.41
C ASP A 468 -19.30 -14.15 0.36
N LEU A 469 -18.00 -14.39 0.31
CA LEU A 469 -17.34 -15.55 0.93
C LEU A 469 -16.73 -15.27 2.31
N GLY A 470 -16.89 -14.07 2.86
CA GLY A 470 -16.26 -13.68 4.12
C GLY A 470 -16.52 -14.59 5.32
N LYS A 471 -17.65 -15.34 5.34
CA LYS A 471 -17.94 -16.33 6.38
C LYS A 471 -17.19 -17.65 6.20
N PHE A 472 -16.69 -17.93 5.00
CA PHE A 472 -15.95 -19.14 4.67
C PHE A 472 -14.45 -18.93 4.68
N PHE A 473 -14.00 -17.68 4.54
CA PHE A 473 -12.59 -17.29 4.61
C PHE A 473 -12.21 -17.00 6.06
N ASP A 474 -11.80 -18.03 6.79
CA ASP A 474 -11.39 -17.94 8.19
C ASP A 474 -9.88 -18.14 8.32
N PRO A 475 -9.09 -17.09 8.58
CA PRO A 475 -7.63 -17.19 8.77
C PRO A 475 -7.23 -17.91 10.07
N HIS A 476 -8.18 -18.19 10.99
CA HIS A 476 -7.95 -18.96 12.21
C HIS A 476 -8.40 -20.43 12.07
N HIS A 477 -8.82 -20.84 10.87
CA HIS A 477 -9.35 -22.18 10.64
C HIS A 477 -8.34 -23.27 11.04
N PRO A 478 -8.72 -24.30 11.81
CA PRO A 478 -7.80 -25.35 12.28
C PRO A 478 -7.03 -26.06 11.16
N ALA A 479 -7.61 -26.20 9.96
CA ALA A 479 -6.90 -26.78 8.82
C ALA A 479 -5.69 -25.95 8.39
N LEU A 480 -5.82 -24.61 8.39
CA LEU A 480 -4.71 -23.70 8.11
C LEU A 480 -3.63 -23.81 9.19
N LEU A 481 -4.02 -23.76 10.45
CA LEU A 481 -3.09 -23.83 11.58
C LEU A 481 -2.32 -25.15 11.59
N ARG A 482 -2.98 -26.26 11.26
CA ARG A 482 -2.34 -27.58 11.09
C ARG A 482 -1.37 -27.57 9.92
N ALA A 483 -1.70 -26.94 8.80
CA ALA A 483 -0.80 -26.80 7.66
C ALA A 483 0.47 -26.02 8.02
N ILE A 484 0.33 -24.90 8.76
CA ILE A 484 1.47 -24.12 9.27
C ILE A 484 2.33 -24.99 10.20
N LYS A 485 1.72 -25.74 11.12
CA LYS A 485 2.45 -26.64 12.04
C LYS A 485 3.23 -27.73 11.29
N MET A 486 2.63 -28.33 10.27
CA MET A 486 3.32 -29.33 9.44
C MET A 486 4.53 -28.73 8.74
N ALA A 487 4.42 -27.53 8.19
CA ALA A 487 5.54 -26.83 7.56
C ALA A 487 6.64 -26.49 8.58
N ALA A 488 6.27 -26.06 9.79
CA ALA A 488 7.21 -25.76 10.87
C ALA A 488 7.98 -27.01 11.31
N ASP A 489 7.31 -28.14 11.48
CA ASP A 489 7.95 -29.40 11.84
C ASP A 489 8.93 -29.88 10.78
N ALA A 490 8.56 -29.73 9.50
CA ALA A 490 9.42 -30.10 8.38
C ALA A 490 10.67 -29.21 8.29
N ALA A 491 10.51 -27.90 8.48
CA ALA A 491 11.61 -26.93 8.51
C ALA A 491 12.60 -27.27 9.63
N HIS A 492 12.12 -27.42 10.85
CA HIS A 492 12.97 -27.71 12.01
C HIS A 492 13.66 -29.08 11.92
N LYS A 493 12.98 -30.07 11.37
CA LYS A 493 13.58 -31.39 11.10
C LYS A 493 14.76 -31.31 10.12
N ALA A 494 14.70 -30.38 9.18
CA ALA A 494 15.77 -30.13 8.22
C ALA A 494 16.84 -29.14 8.74
N GLY A 495 16.59 -28.46 9.88
CA GLY A 495 17.49 -27.47 10.48
C GLY A 495 17.43 -26.10 9.80
N ILE A 496 16.34 -25.77 9.11
CA ILE A 496 16.11 -24.47 8.51
C ILE A 496 15.10 -23.66 9.33
N TRP A 497 15.16 -22.32 9.25
CA TRP A 497 14.21 -21.46 9.93
C TRP A 497 12.89 -21.31 9.16
N ILE A 498 11.82 -20.98 9.89
CA ILE A 498 10.50 -20.73 9.32
C ILE A 498 9.88 -19.45 9.88
N GLY A 499 9.36 -18.61 8.98
CA GLY A 499 8.64 -17.38 9.31
C GLY A 499 7.21 -17.37 8.79
N ILE A 500 6.47 -16.32 9.19
CA ILE A 500 5.13 -16.00 8.68
C ILE A 500 5.16 -14.58 8.13
N CYS A 501 4.82 -14.40 6.85
CA CYS A 501 4.76 -13.10 6.20
C CYS A 501 3.35 -12.66 5.77
N GLY A 502 2.34 -13.51 5.96
CA GLY A 502 0.95 -13.14 5.74
C GLY A 502 0.39 -12.28 6.87
N GLU A 503 -0.80 -11.74 6.67
CA GLU A 503 -1.46 -10.81 7.61
C GLU A 503 -1.68 -11.42 9.00
N LEU A 504 -1.86 -12.74 9.07
CA LEU A 504 -2.03 -13.47 10.32
C LEU A 504 -0.82 -13.30 11.28
N GLY A 505 0.38 -13.03 10.76
CA GLY A 505 1.57 -12.76 11.56
C GLY A 505 1.46 -11.54 12.47
N ALA A 506 0.60 -10.58 12.15
CA ALA A 506 0.34 -9.39 12.95
C ALA A 506 -0.76 -9.59 14.00
N ASP A 507 -1.46 -10.72 13.98
CA ASP A 507 -2.52 -11.03 14.96
C ASP A 507 -1.89 -11.49 16.28
N VAL A 508 -1.85 -10.58 17.25
CA VAL A 508 -1.27 -10.86 18.57
C VAL A 508 -2.01 -11.96 19.33
N SER A 509 -3.28 -12.26 18.99
CA SER A 509 -4.02 -13.36 19.60
C SER A 509 -3.48 -14.73 19.19
N MET A 510 -2.84 -14.81 18.02
CA MET A 510 -2.22 -16.01 17.48
C MET A 510 -0.78 -16.24 17.97
N LEU A 511 -0.17 -15.23 18.58
CA LEU A 511 1.22 -15.31 19.01
C LEU A 511 1.51 -16.53 19.93
N PRO A 512 0.68 -16.86 20.94
CA PRO A 512 0.89 -18.08 21.73
C PRO A 512 0.94 -19.35 20.87
N THR A 513 0.05 -19.47 19.89
CA THR A 513 0.01 -20.61 18.97
C THR A 513 1.28 -20.67 18.12
N PHE A 514 1.75 -19.54 17.59
CA PHE A 514 3.00 -19.48 16.81
C PHE A 514 4.22 -19.84 17.64
N LEU A 515 4.28 -19.37 18.90
CA LEU A 515 5.33 -19.75 19.84
C LEU A 515 5.33 -21.27 20.13
N ALA A 516 4.14 -21.86 20.31
CA ALA A 516 3.97 -23.30 20.50
C ALA A 516 4.32 -24.13 19.26
N MET A 517 4.04 -23.61 18.06
CA MET A 517 4.45 -24.23 16.78
C MET A 517 5.96 -24.17 16.57
N GLY A 518 6.65 -23.26 17.23
CA GLY A 518 8.08 -23.03 17.06
C GLY A 518 8.44 -22.06 15.94
N ILE A 519 7.51 -21.21 15.48
CA ILE A 519 7.79 -20.19 14.45
C ILE A 519 8.97 -19.31 14.92
N ASP A 520 9.92 -19.09 14.02
CA ASP A 520 11.17 -18.36 14.29
C ASP A 520 11.07 -16.87 13.97
N GLU A 521 10.19 -16.51 13.03
CA GLU A 521 10.10 -15.15 12.49
C GLU A 521 8.64 -14.76 12.22
N LEU A 522 8.31 -13.49 12.52
CA LEU A 522 7.06 -12.86 12.10
C LEU A 522 7.38 -11.61 11.27
N SER A 523 6.90 -11.57 10.04
CA SER A 523 7.01 -10.41 9.17
C SER A 523 5.66 -9.70 9.10
N VAL A 524 5.64 -8.47 9.58
CA VAL A 524 4.41 -7.70 9.78
C VAL A 524 4.52 -6.33 9.11
N SER A 525 3.41 -5.61 8.98
CA SER A 525 3.49 -4.20 8.57
C SER A 525 4.33 -3.39 9.56
N PRO A 526 5.08 -2.36 9.13
CA PRO A 526 5.91 -1.56 10.04
C PRO A 526 5.17 -1.04 11.27
N SER A 527 3.91 -0.64 11.12
CA SER A 527 3.07 -0.16 12.24
C SER A 527 2.70 -1.24 13.26
N ALA A 528 2.76 -2.51 12.90
CA ALA A 528 2.46 -3.64 13.79
C ALA A 528 3.69 -4.13 14.59
N VAL A 529 4.90 -3.67 14.27
CA VAL A 529 6.14 -4.11 14.94
C VAL A 529 6.07 -3.90 16.45
N LEU A 530 5.80 -2.70 16.90
CA LEU A 530 5.81 -2.39 18.34
C LEU A 530 4.69 -3.10 19.12
N PRO A 531 3.44 -3.20 18.62
CA PRO A 531 2.40 -4.03 19.23
C PRO A 531 2.78 -5.50 19.36
N VAL A 532 3.31 -6.12 18.30
CA VAL A 532 3.73 -7.52 18.33
C VAL A 532 4.91 -7.72 19.26
N ARG A 533 5.90 -6.82 19.26
CA ARG A 533 7.02 -6.83 20.23
C ARG A 533 6.52 -6.80 21.68
N ALA A 534 5.59 -5.90 21.98
CA ALA A 534 5.02 -5.83 23.32
C ALA A 534 4.34 -7.15 23.74
N ALA A 535 3.63 -7.79 22.82
CA ALA A 535 3.01 -9.10 23.05
C ALA A 535 4.04 -10.21 23.23
N ILE A 536 5.10 -10.27 22.42
CA ILE A 536 6.21 -11.23 22.58
C ILE A 536 6.82 -11.09 23.98
N ARG A 537 7.12 -9.89 24.41
CA ARG A 537 7.77 -9.60 25.70
C ARG A 537 6.91 -9.90 26.93
N GLN A 538 5.60 -10.03 26.74
CA GLN A 538 4.64 -10.43 27.78
C GLN A 538 4.35 -11.93 27.77
N SER A 539 4.79 -12.66 26.74
CA SER A 539 4.51 -14.09 26.58
C SER A 539 5.53 -14.97 27.29
N ILE A 540 5.10 -16.16 27.68
CA ILE A 540 5.93 -17.25 28.21
C ILE A 540 5.79 -18.41 27.23
N ALA A 541 6.82 -18.68 26.43
CA ALA A 541 6.76 -19.67 25.34
C ALA A 541 6.44 -21.09 25.86
N GLN A 542 6.98 -21.46 27.02
CA GLN A 542 6.75 -22.80 27.62
C GLN A 542 5.29 -23.05 28.04
N THR A 543 4.47 -22.00 28.22
CA THR A 543 3.06 -22.14 28.61
C THR A 543 2.11 -22.07 27.42
N CYS A 544 2.64 -21.84 26.22
CA CYS A 544 1.84 -21.76 25.00
C CYS A 544 1.39 -23.16 24.55
N THR A 545 0.15 -23.25 24.06
CA THR A 545 -0.49 -24.51 23.69
C THR A 545 -0.92 -24.51 22.22
N LEU A 546 -1.23 -25.69 21.72
CA LEU A 546 -1.73 -25.91 20.35
C LEU A 546 -3.25 -26.14 20.32
N GLU A 547 -3.98 -25.70 21.35
CA GLU A 547 -5.44 -25.92 21.46
C GLU A 547 -6.22 -25.40 20.25
N MET A 548 -5.77 -24.30 19.64
CA MET A 548 -6.39 -23.75 18.45
C MET A 548 -6.31 -24.65 17.20
N LEU A 549 -5.52 -25.73 17.24
CA LEU A 549 -5.46 -26.73 16.16
C LEU A 549 -6.58 -27.77 16.28
N GLU A 550 -7.30 -27.80 17.40
CA GLU A 550 -8.41 -28.69 17.62
C GLU A 550 -9.69 -28.16 16.94
N CYS A 551 -10.51 -29.07 16.39
CA CYS A 551 -11.77 -28.69 15.71
C CYS A 551 -12.92 -28.67 16.71
#